data_76ae6a41fbc75ac2c09e2150bdece0a6
#
_entry.id   76ae6a41fbc75ac2c09e2150bdece0a6
#
_cell.length_a   1.000
_cell.length_b   1.000
_cell.length_c   1.000
_cell.angle_alpha   90.00
_cell.angle_beta   90.00
_cell.angle_gamma   90.00
#
_symmetry.space_group_name_H-M   'P 1'
#
loop_
_entity.id
_entity.type
_entity.pdbx_description
1 polymer ?
#
loop_
_entity_poly.entity_id
_entity_poly.type
_entity_poly.pdbx_seq_one_letter_code
_entity_poly.pdbx_strand_id
1 'polypeptide(L)'
;MPITEPASLSPTLKLAFELLRRASVTPDDEGCQDLMIERLTALGFHIEQLPFGDVKNFWAVRGHHGPVLAFAGHTDVVPSGPHTNWEFPPFEPCIDDQGMLCGRGAADMKGSLAAMLTAVERFVARYPDHDGRIAFLITSDEEGPAIDGTRAVVEHLRERNDRLDYCIVGEPSSTARLGDVIKNGRRGSLGGVLHIKGIQGHVAYPHLARNPIHQAMPALDALVNEHWDAGNDFFPATSFQISNLRAGTGATNVIPGEVEVVFNFRYSTEVTHDELRSRTEAILDKHGLEYHIDWTLNGEPFLTAEGELVEAAIRGVEAVTGERPQLSTSGGTSDGRFIATLGAQVVEL
;
A
#
# COMPACT_ATOMS: atom_id res chain seq x y z
N MET A 1 18.15 -21.73 20.35
CA MET A 1 18.40 -20.30 20.62
C MET A 1 18.37 -19.59 19.29
N PRO A 2 17.69 -18.46 19.16
CA PRO A 2 17.67 -17.72 17.91
C PRO A 2 19.08 -17.30 17.51
N ILE A 3 19.34 -17.32 16.20
CA ILE A 3 20.64 -16.96 15.65
C ILE A 3 20.62 -15.45 15.39
N THR A 4 21.33 -14.67 16.19
CA THR A 4 21.36 -13.20 16.09
C THR A 4 22.43 -12.68 15.10
N GLU A 5 23.49 -13.45 14.87
CA GLU A 5 24.55 -13.17 13.87
C GLU A 5 25.22 -14.47 13.41
N PRO A 6 24.65 -15.19 12.45
CA PRO A 6 25.34 -16.36 11.93
C PRO A 6 26.57 -15.93 11.11
N ALA A 7 27.71 -16.54 11.36
CA ALA A 7 28.98 -16.25 10.69
C ALA A 7 28.93 -16.42 9.15
N SER A 8 27.88 -17.07 8.61
CA SER A 8 27.70 -17.40 7.19
C SER A 8 26.39 -16.88 6.59
N LEU A 9 25.90 -15.70 7.02
CA LEU A 9 24.73 -15.09 6.36
C LEU A 9 25.01 -14.80 4.88
N SER A 10 24.02 -15.08 4.04
CA SER A 10 24.05 -14.62 2.64
C SER A 10 24.14 -13.10 2.57
N PRO A 11 24.64 -12.51 1.45
CA PRO A 11 24.66 -11.06 1.29
C PRO A 11 23.26 -10.41 1.49
N THR A 12 22.21 -11.07 1.02
CA THR A 12 20.82 -10.62 1.19
C THR A 12 20.41 -10.58 2.66
N LEU A 13 20.66 -11.63 3.43
CA LEU A 13 20.34 -11.65 4.85
C LEU A 13 21.16 -10.63 5.66
N LYS A 14 22.44 -10.42 5.31
CA LYS A 14 23.25 -9.37 5.94
C LYS A 14 22.62 -8.00 5.76
N LEU A 15 22.25 -7.66 4.51
CA LEU A 15 21.59 -6.40 4.23
C LEU A 15 20.22 -6.28 4.91
N ALA A 16 19.43 -7.36 4.92
CA ALA A 16 18.14 -7.38 5.64
C ALA A 16 18.33 -7.10 7.14
N PHE A 17 19.33 -7.72 7.78
CA PHE A 17 19.66 -7.44 9.19
C PHE A 17 20.06 -5.98 9.42
N GLU A 18 20.85 -5.39 8.52
CA GLU A 18 21.26 -3.99 8.64
C GLU A 18 20.07 -3.03 8.49
N LEU A 19 19.13 -3.31 7.57
CA LEU A 19 17.90 -2.54 7.41
C LEU A 19 16.95 -2.70 8.61
N LEU A 20 16.78 -3.92 9.11
CA LEU A 20 15.86 -4.21 10.23
C LEU A 20 16.31 -3.61 11.56
N ARG A 21 17.64 -3.41 11.77
CA ARG A 21 18.16 -2.74 12.97
C ARG A 21 17.84 -1.24 13.02
N ARG A 22 17.45 -0.65 11.91
CA ARG A 22 17.03 0.75 11.82
C ARG A 22 15.55 0.86 12.14
N ALA A 23 15.22 1.55 13.25
CA ALA A 23 13.84 1.70 13.71
C ALA A 23 13.09 2.79 12.92
N SER A 24 13.03 2.66 11.61
CA SER A 24 12.43 3.61 10.67
C SER A 24 10.90 3.60 10.72
N VAL A 25 10.34 4.01 11.86
CA VAL A 25 8.89 4.14 12.01
C VAL A 25 8.43 5.35 11.22
N THR A 26 7.42 5.14 10.36
CA THR A 26 6.91 6.16 9.42
C THR A 26 6.73 7.54 10.09
N PRO A 27 7.18 8.65 9.47
CA PRO A 27 7.86 8.78 8.18
C PRO A 27 9.42 8.73 8.29
N ASP A 28 9.97 8.34 9.44
CA ASP A 28 11.41 8.31 9.67
C ASP A 28 12.09 7.20 8.86
N ASP A 29 13.26 7.51 8.26
CA ASP A 29 14.05 6.56 7.45
C ASP A 29 15.18 5.90 8.24
N GLU A 30 15.69 6.54 9.28
CA GLU A 30 16.77 6.07 10.14
C GLU A 30 18.04 5.61 9.39
N GLY A 31 18.31 6.21 8.20
CA GLY A 31 19.46 5.90 7.36
C GLY A 31 19.35 4.61 6.55
N CYS A 32 18.15 4.06 6.38
CA CYS A 32 17.92 2.94 5.49
C CYS A 32 18.25 3.30 4.04
N GLN A 33 17.79 4.48 3.58
CA GLN A 33 18.06 4.95 2.22
C GLN A 33 19.54 5.28 2.01
N ASP A 34 20.22 5.85 2.99
CA ASP A 34 21.65 6.14 2.89
C ASP A 34 22.46 4.85 2.63
N LEU A 35 22.12 3.75 3.33
CA LEU A 35 22.73 2.45 3.13
C LEU A 35 22.49 1.91 1.71
N MET A 36 21.28 2.05 1.19
CA MET A 36 20.94 1.62 -0.17
C MET A 36 21.64 2.48 -1.22
N ILE A 37 21.67 3.80 -1.03
CA ILE A 37 22.34 4.77 -1.90
C ILE A 37 23.83 4.50 -2.02
N GLU A 38 24.52 4.22 -0.91
CA GLU A 38 25.94 3.88 -0.91
C GLU A 38 26.20 2.67 -1.83
N ARG A 39 25.42 1.61 -1.71
CA ARG A 39 25.56 0.38 -2.51
C ARG A 39 25.22 0.61 -3.97
N LEU A 40 24.13 1.34 -4.28
CA LEU A 40 23.75 1.68 -5.65
C LEU A 40 24.77 2.60 -6.33
N THR A 41 25.33 3.56 -5.60
CA THR A 41 26.39 4.43 -6.10
C THR A 41 27.64 3.62 -6.49
N ALA A 42 28.03 2.63 -5.67
CA ALA A 42 29.14 1.74 -5.98
C ALA A 42 28.90 0.90 -7.25
N LEU A 43 27.65 0.65 -7.61
CA LEU A 43 27.25 -0.01 -8.85
C LEU A 43 27.14 0.94 -10.05
N GLY A 44 27.40 2.24 -9.88
CA GLY A 44 27.32 3.24 -10.94
C GLY A 44 25.90 3.75 -11.26
N PHE A 45 24.98 3.67 -10.29
CA PHE A 45 23.70 4.35 -10.41
C PHE A 45 23.87 5.86 -10.22
N HIS A 46 23.14 6.63 -11.01
CA HIS A 46 22.90 8.03 -10.75
C HIS A 46 21.79 8.18 -9.72
N ILE A 47 22.07 8.87 -8.63
CA ILE A 47 21.15 9.02 -7.49
C ILE A 47 20.59 10.43 -7.48
N GLU A 48 19.28 10.54 -7.36
CA GLU A 48 18.56 11.77 -7.10
C GLU A 48 17.78 11.63 -5.79
N GLN A 49 18.20 12.35 -4.77
CA GLN A 49 17.47 12.41 -3.51
C GLN A 49 16.34 13.42 -3.65
N LEU A 50 15.12 13.01 -3.30
CA LEU A 50 13.88 13.75 -3.49
C LEU A 50 13.13 13.91 -2.17
N PRO A 51 13.63 14.70 -1.21
CA PRO A 51 12.91 14.95 0.04
C PRO A 51 11.69 15.84 -0.23
N PHE A 52 10.52 15.41 0.24
CA PHE A 52 9.29 16.19 0.27
C PHE A 52 8.78 16.26 1.71
N GLY A 53 8.61 17.48 2.25
CA GLY A 53 8.32 17.65 3.68
C GLY A 53 9.35 16.96 4.57
N ASP A 54 8.88 16.14 5.49
CA ASP A 54 9.72 15.34 6.40
C ASP A 54 10.07 13.95 5.80
N VAL A 55 9.52 13.62 4.64
CA VAL A 55 9.68 12.31 3.98
C VAL A 55 10.95 12.29 3.14
N LYS A 56 11.72 11.23 3.28
CA LYS A 56 12.86 10.94 2.42
C LYS A 56 12.44 10.04 1.27
N ASN A 57 12.86 10.41 0.07
CA ASN A 57 12.72 9.60 -1.13
C ASN A 57 14.00 9.65 -1.94
N PHE A 58 14.23 8.64 -2.75
CA PHE A 58 15.21 8.73 -3.83
C PHE A 58 14.74 8.02 -5.09
N TRP A 59 15.20 8.55 -6.22
CA TRP A 59 15.18 7.94 -7.53
C TRP A 59 16.60 7.63 -7.95
N ALA A 60 16.88 6.39 -8.32
CA ALA A 60 18.21 5.96 -8.75
C ALA A 60 18.09 5.25 -10.10
N VAL A 61 18.96 5.58 -11.06
CA VAL A 61 18.94 4.98 -12.41
C VAL A 61 20.33 4.59 -12.85
N ARG A 62 20.45 3.40 -13.44
CA ARG A 62 21.62 2.91 -14.16
C ARG A 62 21.26 2.56 -15.60
N GLY A 63 22.14 2.86 -16.57
CA GLY A 63 21.91 2.68 -18.01
C GLY A 63 21.50 3.99 -18.70
N HIS A 64 21.64 4.04 -20.02
CA HIS A 64 21.49 5.29 -20.78
C HIS A 64 20.35 5.27 -21.79
N HIS A 65 19.88 4.11 -22.22
CA HIS A 65 18.86 3.96 -23.28
C HIS A 65 18.04 2.69 -23.07
N GLY A 66 16.96 2.58 -23.84
CA GLY A 66 16.05 1.42 -23.78
C GLY A 66 14.99 1.55 -22.66
N PRO A 67 14.21 0.48 -22.45
CA PRO A 67 13.15 0.46 -21.45
C PRO A 67 13.70 0.56 -20.02
N VAL A 68 12.88 1.07 -19.11
CA VAL A 68 13.20 1.22 -17.69
C VAL A 68 12.45 0.15 -16.89
N LEU A 69 13.20 -0.70 -16.20
CA LEU A 69 12.68 -1.56 -15.13
C LEU A 69 13.01 -0.93 -13.79
N ALA A 70 11.99 -0.54 -13.03
CA ALA A 70 12.15 -0.04 -11.66
C ALA A 70 11.84 -1.13 -10.64
N PHE A 71 12.57 -1.07 -9.53
CA PHE A 71 12.22 -1.70 -8.26
C PHE A 71 11.69 -0.61 -7.33
N ALA A 72 10.49 -0.80 -6.80
CA ALA A 72 9.87 0.17 -5.91
C ALA A 72 9.60 -0.45 -4.53
N GLY A 73 9.67 0.39 -3.50
CA GLY A 73 9.36 -0.02 -2.15
C GLY A 73 9.63 1.07 -1.12
N HIS A 74 9.40 0.73 0.14
CA HIS A 74 9.49 1.66 1.25
C HIS A 74 10.45 1.17 2.33
N THR A 75 11.08 2.14 3.00
CA THR A 75 12.00 1.88 4.12
C THR A 75 11.34 2.05 5.48
N ASP A 76 10.24 2.77 5.52
CA ASP A 76 9.46 2.97 6.73
C ASP A 76 8.68 1.70 7.13
N VAL A 77 8.27 1.68 8.38
CA VAL A 77 7.49 0.60 8.96
C VAL A 77 6.42 1.15 9.89
N VAL A 78 5.31 0.44 10.07
CA VAL A 78 4.31 0.80 11.08
C VAL A 78 4.89 0.73 12.50
N PRO A 79 4.34 1.48 13.47
CA PRO A 79 4.72 1.37 14.87
C PRO A 79 4.70 -0.06 15.36
N SER A 80 5.71 -0.46 16.14
CA SER A 80 5.81 -1.82 16.67
C SER A 80 4.76 -2.17 17.72
N GLY A 81 4.11 -1.16 18.32
CA GLY A 81 3.30 -1.34 19.49
C GLY A 81 4.15 -1.68 20.74
N PRO A 82 3.55 -2.17 21.83
CA PRO A 82 4.27 -2.54 23.03
C PRO A 82 5.26 -3.68 22.77
N HIS A 83 6.54 -3.46 23.07
CA HIS A 83 7.60 -4.47 22.87
C HIS A 83 7.38 -5.74 23.69
N THR A 84 6.59 -5.68 24.77
CA THR A 84 6.19 -6.84 25.58
C THR A 84 5.31 -7.84 24.82
N ASN A 85 4.73 -7.44 23.67
CA ASN A 85 3.92 -8.32 22.84
C ASN A 85 4.75 -9.07 21.77
N TRP A 86 6.06 -8.81 21.70
CA TRP A 86 6.96 -9.44 20.77
C TRP A 86 7.72 -10.57 21.43
N GLU A 87 7.85 -11.69 20.74
CA GLU A 87 8.72 -12.80 21.16
C GLU A 87 10.19 -12.43 21.07
N PHE A 88 10.55 -11.68 20.02
CA PHE A 88 11.89 -11.10 19.79
C PHE A 88 11.76 -9.58 19.67
N PRO A 89 12.71 -8.77 20.18
CA PRO A 89 12.63 -7.32 20.05
C PRO A 89 12.46 -6.87 18.59
N PRO A 90 11.55 -5.93 18.27
CA PRO A 90 11.15 -5.62 16.89
C PRO A 90 12.30 -5.12 16.00
N PHE A 91 13.34 -4.50 16.56
CA PHE A 91 14.47 -3.94 15.83
C PHE A 91 15.82 -4.64 16.16
N GLU A 92 15.74 -5.82 16.76
CA GLU A 92 16.87 -6.72 16.98
C GLU A 92 16.65 -8.00 16.16
N PRO A 93 16.92 -7.95 14.82
CA PRO A 93 16.58 -9.06 13.94
C PRO A 93 17.29 -10.35 14.35
N CYS A 94 16.58 -11.45 14.23
CA CYS A 94 17.12 -12.78 14.44
C CYS A 94 16.52 -13.78 13.44
N ILE A 95 17.15 -14.94 13.34
CA ILE A 95 16.55 -16.11 12.68
C ILE A 95 16.13 -17.07 13.78
N ASP A 96 14.85 -17.43 13.79
CA ASP A 96 14.29 -18.35 14.78
C ASP A 96 14.69 -19.82 14.52
N ASP A 97 14.24 -20.71 15.39
CA ASP A 97 14.55 -22.15 15.31
C ASP A 97 13.87 -22.82 14.09
N GLN A 98 12.94 -22.15 13.41
CA GLN A 98 12.29 -22.58 12.18
C GLN A 98 12.98 -22.03 10.92
N GLY A 99 14.00 -21.18 11.07
CA GLY A 99 14.72 -20.53 10.00
C GLY A 99 14.02 -19.26 9.46
N MET A 100 13.06 -18.71 10.22
CA MET A 100 12.34 -17.50 9.83
C MET A 100 13.09 -16.25 10.30
N LEU A 101 13.20 -15.25 9.41
CA LEU A 101 13.71 -13.93 9.75
C LEU A 101 12.66 -13.15 10.56
N CYS A 102 12.98 -12.83 11.80
CA CYS A 102 12.12 -12.12 12.73
C CYS A 102 12.55 -10.67 12.90
N GLY A 103 11.59 -9.76 12.92
CA GLY A 103 11.77 -8.31 13.13
C GLY A 103 10.68 -7.49 12.48
N ARG A 104 10.46 -6.24 12.93
CA ARG A 104 9.53 -5.30 12.31
C ARG A 104 10.05 -4.92 10.91
N GLY A 105 9.19 -5.09 9.87
CA GLY A 105 9.57 -4.83 8.48
C GLY A 105 10.27 -6.02 7.79
N ALA A 106 10.39 -7.20 8.42
CA ALA A 106 11.03 -8.35 7.80
C ALA A 106 10.27 -8.83 6.55
N ALA A 107 8.94 -8.90 6.63
CA ALA A 107 8.07 -9.23 5.51
C ALA A 107 7.63 -7.98 4.74
N ASP A 108 7.38 -6.87 5.42
CA ASP A 108 6.85 -5.61 4.89
C ASP A 108 7.78 -4.45 5.28
N MET A 109 8.69 -3.98 4.36
CA MET A 109 9.13 -4.76 3.20
C MET A 109 10.67 -4.77 3.08
N LYS A 110 11.41 -4.58 4.21
CA LYS A 110 12.89 -4.51 4.22
C LYS A 110 13.57 -5.79 3.73
N GLY A 111 12.92 -6.96 3.91
CA GLY A 111 13.38 -8.22 3.33
C GLY A 111 13.41 -8.17 1.80
N SER A 112 12.35 -7.65 1.19
CA SER A 112 12.24 -7.46 -0.26
C SER A 112 13.23 -6.41 -0.76
N LEU A 113 13.44 -5.30 -0.05
CA LEU A 113 14.47 -4.30 -0.39
C LEU A 113 15.86 -4.93 -0.46
N ALA A 114 16.20 -5.74 0.54
CA ALA A 114 17.47 -6.47 0.56
C ALA A 114 17.61 -7.47 -0.60
N ALA A 115 16.51 -8.17 -0.93
CA ALA A 115 16.49 -9.12 -2.04
C ALA A 115 16.66 -8.42 -3.39
N MET A 116 15.91 -7.34 -3.64
CA MET A 116 15.98 -6.56 -4.88
C MET A 116 17.38 -5.97 -5.10
N LEU A 117 17.94 -5.31 -4.08
CA LEU A 117 19.25 -4.68 -4.19
C LEU A 117 20.34 -5.72 -4.43
N THR A 118 20.38 -6.82 -3.68
CA THR A 118 21.39 -7.87 -3.89
C THR A 118 21.21 -8.68 -5.17
N ALA A 119 19.97 -8.75 -5.70
CA ALA A 119 19.71 -9.31 -7.03
C ALA A 119 20.32 -8.43 -8.12
N VAL A 120 20.13 -7.10 -8.02
CA VAL A 120 20.71 -6.13 -8.95
C VAL A 120 22.24 -6.11 -8.87
N GLU A 121 22.84 -6.20 -7.68
CA GLU A 121 24.29 -6.34 -7.51
C GLU A 121 24.84 -7.53 -8.30
N ARG A 122 24.21 -8.70 -8.15
CA ARG A 122 24.61 -9.91 -8.88
C ARG A 122 24.39 -9.79 -10.39
N PHE A 123 23.30 -9.14 -10.79
CA PHE A 123 23.01 -8.91 -12.21
C PHE A 123 24.03 -7.98 -12.86
N VAL A 124 24.31 -6.84 -12.27
CA VAL A 124 25.29 -5.86 -12.77
C VAL A 124 26.70 -6.43 -12.80
N ALA A 125 27.09 -7.21 -11.78
CA ALA A 125 28.39 -7.89 -11.76
C ALA A 125 28.54 -8.88 -12.91
N ARG A 126 27.45 -9.53 -13.34
CA ARG A 126 27.46 -10.50 -14.44
C ARG A 126 27.30 -9.85 -15.82
N TYR A 127 26.53 -8.76 -15.88
CA TYR A 127 26.16 -8.05 -17.11
C TYR A 127 26.38 -6.55 -16.95
N PRO A 128 27.67 -6.08 -16.88
CA PRO A 128 27.98 -4.67 -16.62
C PRO A 128 27.47 -3.74 -17.73
N ASP A 129 27.42 -4.22 -18.96
CA ASP A 129 27.01 -3.48 -20.17
C ASP A 129 25.62 -3.93 -20.67
N HIS A 130 24.67 -4.18 -19.72
CA HIS A 130 23.31 -4.60 -20.06
C HIS A 130 22.56 -3.56 -20.87
N ASP A 131 21.70 -4.02 -21.75
CA ASP A 131 20.71 -3.19 -22.44
C ASP A 131 19.59 -2.77 -21.46
N GLY A 132 18.93 -1.64 -21.77
CA GLY A 132 17.88 -1.07 -20.92
C GLY A 132 18.42 -0.34 -19.69
N ARG A 133 17.50 0.15 -18.88
CA ARG A 133 17.80 0.90 -17.65
C ARG A 133 17.21 0.18 -16.44
N ILE A 134 17.96 0.14 -15.37
CA ILE A 134 17.48 -0.36 -14.06
C ILE A 134 17.31 0.85 -13.16
N ALA A 135 16.18 0.91 -12.45
CA ALA A 135 15.90 1.99 -11.53
C ALA A 135 15.46 1.49 -10.15
N PHE A 136 15.59 2.35 -9.14
CA PHE A 136 14.99 2.21 -7.82
C PHE A 136 14.18 3.46 -7.50
N LEU A 137 12.96 3.28 -7.03
CA LEU A 137 12.09 4.29 -6.46
C LEU A 137 11.80 3.88 -5.02
N ILE A 138 12.38 4.61 -4.07
CA ILE A 138 12.29 4.24 -2.65
C ILE A 138 11.78 5.43 -1.85
N THR A 139 10.81 5.16 -0.97
CA THR A 139 10.17 6.15 -0.10
C THR A 139 10.30 5.77 1.39
N SER A 140 10.02 6.74 2.28
CA SER A 140 9.78 6.52 3.70
C SER A 140 8.38 6.92 4.17
N ASP A 141 7.37 6.91 3.27
CA ASP A 141 5.98 7.28 3.56
C ASP A 141 4.97 6.39 2.79
N GLU A 142 5.14 5.07 2.83
CA GLU A 142 4.10 4.15 2.34
C GLU A 142 3.10 3.83 3.45
N GLU A 143 3.60 3.59 4.65
CA GLU A 143 2.87 3.19 5.86
C GLU A 143 2.19 4.37 6.57
N GLY A 144 2.44 5.58 6.09
CA GLY A 144 1.89 6.82 6.60
C GLY A 144 0.77 7.39 5.73
N PRO A 145 0.68 8.73 5.62
CA PRO A 145 -0.32 9.39 4.75
C PRO A 145 -0.15 9.13 3.25
N ALA A 146 1.04 8.69 2.80
CA ALA A 146 1.41 8.42 1.40
C ALA A 146 1.20 9.64 0.47
N ILE A 147 1.48 10.84 0.99
CA ILE A 147 1.31 12.11 0.26
C ILE A 147 2.66 12.58 -0.31
N ASP A 148 3.68 12.59 0.54
CA ASP A 148 5.03 13.11 0.23
C ASP A 148 6.01 11.98 -0.19
N GLY A 149 5.49 10.74 -0.27
CA GLY A 149 6.21 9.54 -0.68
C GLY A 149 6.20 9.30 -2.20
N THR A 150 5.96 8.08 -2.59
CA THR A 150 5.94 7.62 -4.00
C THR A 150 5.05 8.48 -4.90
N ARG A 151 3.93 8.97 -4.40
CA ARG A 151 3.04 9.87 -5.13
C ARG A 151 3.78 11.14 -5.60
N ALA A 152 4.49 11.80 -4.69
CA ALA A 152 5.23 13.02 -5.02
C ALA A 152 6.39 12.75 -5.99
N VAL A 153 7.08 11.62 -5.83
CA VAL A 153 8.13 11.19 -6.77
C VAL A 153 7.55 10.92 -8.15
N VAL A 154 6.41 10.25 -8.26
CA VAL A 154 5.72 9.99 -9.54
C VAL A 154 5.31 11.29 -10.24
N GLU A 155 4.81 12.28 -9.49
CA GLU A 155 4.49 13.60 -10.04
C GLU A 155 5.75 14.31 -10.57
N HIS A 156 6.84 14.27 -9.82
CA HIS A 156 8.15 14.82 -10.24
C HIS A 156 8.67 14.15 -11.53
N LEU A 157 8.60 12.80 -11.61
CA LEU A 157 8.99 12.07 -12.83
C LEU A 157 8.10 12.42 -14.03
N ARG A 158 6.79 12.60 -13.80
CA ARG A 158 5.83 12.99 -14.85
C ARG A 158 6.12 14.38 -15.41
N GLU A 159 6.42 15.36 -14.54
CA GLU A 159 6.77 16.73 -14.97
C GLU A 159 8.00 16.76 -15.86
N ARG A 160 8.95 15.86 -15.64
CA ARG A 160 10.16 15.71 -16.43
C ARG A 160 10.00 14.85 -17.69
N ASN A 161 8.83 14.24 -17.86
CA ASN A 161 8.57 13.22 -18.89
C ASN A 161 9.52 12.02 -18.79
N ASP A 162 9.95 11.66 -17.58
CA ASP A 162 10.73 10.46 -17.32
C ASP A 162 9.85 9.23 -17.52
N ARG A 163 10.28 8.35 -18.40
CA ARG A 163 9.53 7.15 -18.75
C ARG A 163 9.85 6.02 -17.81
N LEU A 164 8.81 5.31 -17.38
CA LEU A 164 8.88 4.06 -16.65
C LEU A 164 8.07 3.01 -17.43
N ASP A 165 8.70 1.91 -17.82
CA ASP A 165 8.04 0.88 -18.63
C ASP A 165 7.57 -0.29 -17.77
N TYR A 166 8.36 -0.68 -16.78
CA TYR A 166 8.13 -1.83 -15.91
C TYR A 166 8.45 -1.49 -14.47
N CYS A 167 7.65 -1.98 -13.53
CA CYS A 167 7.92 -1.85 -12.10
C CYS A 167 7.59 -3.14 -11.33
N ILE A 168 8.54 -3.57 -10.51
CA ILE A 168 8.33 -4.59 -9.49
C ILE A 168 8.29 -3.88 -8.14
N VAL A 169 7.15 -3.95 -7.45
CA VAL A 169 7.01 -3.49 -6.08
C VAL A 169 7.26 -4.67 -5.14
N GLY A 170 8.15 -4.50 -4.18
CA GLY A 170 8.57 -5.59 -3.30
C GLY A 170 7.62 -5.86 -2.11
N GLU A 171 6.33 -5.67 -2.31
CA GLU A 171 5.30 -5.92 -1.31
C GLU A 171 5.07 -7.42 -1.04
N PRO A 172 4.74 -7.81 0.20
CA PRO A 172 4.47 -9.21 0.49
C PRO A 172 3.24 -9.72 -0.28
N SER A 173 3.46 -10.65 -1.20
CA SER A 173 2.43 -11.18 -2.07
C SER A 173 2.08 -12.65 -1.79
N SER A 174 3.04 -13.43 -1.27
CA SER A 174 2.86 -14.85 -0.98
C SER A 174 1.83 -15.11 0.13
N THR A 175 1.08 -16.19 0.01
CA THR A 175 0.02 -16.55 0.97
C THR A 175 0.32 -17.83 1.75
N ALA A 176 0.29 -18.97 1.10
CA ALA A 176 0.53 -20.27 1.75
C ALA A 176 1.96 -20.77 1.55
N ARG A 177 2.60 -20.40 0.45
CA ARG A 177 3.96 -20.81 0.07
C ARG A 177 4.66 -19.65 -0.63
N LEU A 178 5.98 -19.62 -0.49
CA LEU A 178 6.79 -18.60 -1.15
C LEU A 178 6.55 -18.63 -2.67
N GLY A 179 6.18 -17.48 -3.23
CA GLY A 179 5.95 -17.29 -4.65
C GLY A 179 4.65 -17.91 -5.19
N ASP A 180 3.69 -18.30 -4.34
CA ASP A 180 2.41 -18.84 -4.80
C ASP A 180 1.48 -17.80 -5.44
N VAL A 181 1.71 -16.50 -5.16
CA VAL A 181 0.90 -15.40 -5.68
C VAL A 181 1.79 -14.26 -6.17
N ILE A 182 1.46 -13.71 -7.34
CA ILE A 182 1.93 -12.41 -7.83
C ILE A 182 0.73 -11.47 -7.86
N LYS A 183 0.87 -10.26 -7.32
CA LYS A 183 -0.16 -9.22 -7.47
C LYS A 183 0.08 -8.48 -8.79
N ASN A 184 -0.89 -8.58 -9.70
CA ASN A 184 -0.84 -7.89 -10.99
C ASN A 184 -1.82 -6.73 -11.08
N GLY A 185 -2.34 -6.28 -9.94
CA GLY A 185 -3.25 -5.15 -9.79
C GLY A 185 -3.77 -5.04 -8.37
N ARG A 186 -4.37 -3.91 -8.06
CA ARG A 186 -5.02 -3.65 -6.77
C ARG A 186 -6.35 -2.95 -6.97
N ARG A 187 -7.30 -3.22 -6.08
CA ARG A 187 -8.57 -2.49 -6.04
C ARG A 187 -8.34 -1.05 -5.63
N GLY A 188 -9.18 -0.16 -6.13
CA GLY A 188 -9.28 1.20 -5.62
C GLY A 188 -9.76 1.24 -4.18
N SER A 189 -9.49 2.34 -3.51
CA SER A 189 -9.92 2.62 -2.14
C SER A 189 -10.43 4.04 -2.04
N LEU A 190 -11.71 4.18 -1.68
CA LEU A 190 -12.38 5.45 -1.44
C LEU A 190 -12.99 5.44 -0.05
N GLY A 191 -12.51 6.31 0.84
CA GLY A 191 -13.03 6.50 2.19
C GLY A 191 -14.02 7.66 2.26
N GLY A 192 -14.88 7.63 3.27
CA GLY A 192 -15.74 8.75 3.61
C GLY A 192 -16.06 8.81 5.10
N VAL A 193 -16.16 10.05 5.60
CA VAL A 193 -16.71 10.35 6.92
C VAL A 193 -18.03 11.08 6.71
N LEU A 194 -19.14 10.39 6.96
CA LEU A 194 -20.48 10.89 6.79
C LEU A 194 -21.02 11.44 8.11
N HIS A 195 -21.37 12.70 8.13
CA HIS A 195 -22.01 13.40 9.23
C HIS A 195 -23.48 13.64 8.92
N ILE A 196 -24.39 13.00 9.67
CA ILE A 196 -25.83 13.17 9.52
C ILE A 196 -26.37 14.04 10.63
N LYS A 197 -26.96 15.18 10.29
CA LYS A 197 -27.47 16.16 11.23
C LYS A 197 -28.89 15.85 11.68
N GLY A 198 -29.08 15.96 12.99
CA GLY A 198 -30.40 15.89 13.66
C GLY A 198 -30.71 17.16 14.43
N ILE A 199 -31.60 17.03 15.39
CA ILE A 199 -31.91 18.04 16.40
C ILE A 199 -31.88 17.36 17.76
N GLN A 200 -30.94 17.76 18.61
CA GLN A 200 -30.79 17.21 19.95
C GLN A 200 -32.02 17.54 20.80
N GLY A 201 -32.41 16.59 21.65
CA GLY A 201 -33.50 16.82 22.60
C GLY A 201 -33.61 15.74 23.66
N HIS A 202 -34.57 15.91 24.57
CA HIS A 202 -34.86 14.93 25.62
C HIS A 202 -35.74 13.80 25.03
N VAL A 203 -35.43 12.54 25.33
CA VAL A 203 -36.16 11.37 24.79
C VAL A 203 -37.65 11.36 25.11
N ALA A 204 -38.07 12.03 26.22
CA ALA A 204 -39.47 12.18 26.58
C ALA A 204 -40.24 13.18 25.72
N TYR A 205 -39.53 13.99 24.89
CA TYR A 205 -40.14 15.02 24.04
C TYR A 205 -39.67 14.87 22.59
N PRO A 206 -39.89 13.70 21.94
CA PRO A 206 -39.34 13.41 20.63
C PRO A 206 -39.90 14.36 19.53
N HIS A 207 -41.05 15.01 19.75
CA HIS A 207 -41.60 15.98 18.83
C HIS A 207 -40.84 17.32 18.78
N LEU A 208 -39.93 17.59 19.72
CA LEU A 208 -39.04 18.75 19.74
C LEU A 208 -37.63 18.41 19.22
N ALA A 209 -37.40 17.16 18.83
CA ALA A 209 -36.11 16.66 18.39
C ALA A 209 -36.22 16.02 17.01
N ARG A 210 -35.09 15.80 16.37
CA ARG A 210 -34.97 14.99 15.15
C ARG A 210 -33.82 14.00 15.35
N ASN A 211 -34.16 12.71 15.56
CA ASN A 211 -33.19 11.69 15.89
C ASN A 211 -32.40 11.27 14.64
N PRO A 212 -31.12 11.64 14.50
CA PRO A 212 -30.32 11.31 13.34
C PRO A 212 -29.98 9.82 13.23
N ILE A 213 -29.97 9.08 14.36
CA ILE A 213 -29.80 7.63 14.37
C ILE A 213 -30.96 6.97 13.61
N HIS A 214 -32.21 7.34 13.94
CA HIS A 214 -33.39 6.78 13.31
C HIS A 214 -33.46 7.13 11.82
N GLN A 215 -33.02 8.34 11.43
CA GLN A 215 -32.98 8.78 10.05
C GLN A 215 -31.87 8.08 9.25
N ALA A 216 -30.71 7.81 9.87
CA ALA A 216 -29.59 7.15 9.25
C ALA A 216 -29.87 5.68 8.88
N MET A 217 -30.56 4.93 9.76
CA MET A 217 -30.72 3.49 9.63
C MET A 217 -31.21 3.03 8.25
N PRO A 218 -32.32 3.55 7.67
CA PRO A 218 -32.78 3.09 6.37
C PRO A 218 -31.84 3.48 5.22
N ALA A 219 -31.14 4.60 5.33
CA ALA A 219 -30.16 5.01 4.32
C ALA A 219 -28.90 4.14 4.38
N LEU A 220 -28.42 3.83 5.58
CA LEU A 220 -27.26 2.94 5.78
C LEU A 220 -27.56 1.51 5.32
N ASP A 221 -28.79 1.01 5.60
CA ASP A 221 -29.26 -0.27 5.07
C ASP A 221 -29.26 -0.29 3.54
N ALA A 222 -29.74 0.78 2.92
CA ALA A 222 -29.72 0.91 1.46
C ALA A 222 -28.30 0.92 0.89
N LEU A 223 -27.35 1.62 1.53
CA LEU A 223 -25.94 1.66 1.11
C LEU A 223 -25.27 0.29 1.24
N VAL A 224 -25.52 -0.43 2.34
CA VAL A 224 -24.96 -1.76 2.61
C VAL A 224 -25.46 -2.81 1.61
N ASN A 225 -26.71 -2.69 1.17
CA ASN A 225 -27.35 -3.63 0.25
C ASN A 225 -27.30 -3.17 -1.22
N GLU A 226 -26.67 -2.02 -1.52
CA GLU A 226 -26.53 -1.54 -2.89
C GLU A 226 -25.61 -2.46 -3.70
N HIS A 227 -26.05 -2.76 -4.93
CA HIS A 227 -25.24 -3.50 -5.89
C HIS A 227 -24.36 -2.52 -6.68
N TRP A 228 -23.12 -2.35 -6.25
CA TRP A 228 -22.20 -1.38 -6.82
C TRP A 228 -21.73 -1.76 -8.23
N ASP A 229 -21.28 -3.03 -8.41
CA ASP A 229 -20.95 -3.69 -9.67
C ASP A 229 -20.90 -5.21 -9.49
N ALA A 230 -20.65 -5.95 -10.56
CA ALA A 230 -20.52 -7.41 -10.53
C ALA A 230 -19.06 -7.90 -10.46
N GLY A 231 -18.08 -6.97 -10.47
CA GLY A 231 -16.68 -7.32 -10.71
C GLY A 231 -16.42 -7.77 -12.13
N ASN A 232 -15.25 -8.35 -12.35
CA ASN A 232 -14.83 -8.91 -13.63
C ASN A 232 -13.86 -10.10 -13.42
N ASP A 233 -13.25 -10.60 -14.49
CA ASP A 233 -12.32 -11.75 -14.42
C ASP A 233 -11.10 -11.51 -13.51
N PHE A 234 -10.76 -10.24 -13.23
CA PHE A 234 -9.59 -9.85 -12.44
C PHE A 234 -9.94 -9.33 -11.05
N PHE A 235 -11.13 -8.73 -10.89
CA PHE A 235 -11.55 -8.08 -9.66
C PHE A 235 -12.86 -8.65 -9.13
N PRO A 236 -12.94 -8.89 -7.82
CA PRO A 236 -14.24 -9.12 -7.20
C PRO A 236 -15.12 -7.86 -7.30
N ALA A 237 -16.42 -8.03 -7.12
CA ALA A 237 -17.37 -6.92 -7.04
C ALA A 237 -16.92 -5.88 -6.00
N THR A 238 -17.23 -4.61 -6.29
CA THR A 238 -16.99 -3.49 -5.37
C THR A 238 -17.74 -3.72 -4.07
N SER A 239 -17.05 -3.49 -2.96
CA SER A 239 -17.58 -3.65 -1.61
C SER A 239 -17.65 -2.31 -0.88
N PHE A 240 -18.72 -2.12 -0.10
CA PHE A 240 -18.90 -1.00 0.82
C PHE A 240 -18.89 -1.54 2.25
N GLN A 241 -18.09 -0.94 3.13
CA GLN A 241 -18.00 -1.35 4.54
C GLN A 241 -18.05 -0.14 5.45
N ILE A 242 -18.94 -0.18 6.44
CA ILE A 242 -18.96 0.79 7.55
C ILE A 242 -17.97 0.27 8.60
N SER A 243 -16.96 1.07 8.90
CA SER A 243 -15.91 0.71 9.86
C SER A 243 -16.17 1.27 11.27
N ASN A 244 -16.82 2.43 11.36
CA ASN A 244 -17.16 3.07 12.62
C ASN A 244 -18.51 3.77 12.53
N LEU A 245 -19.23 3.80 13.66
CA LEU A 245 -20.44 4.57 13.84
C LEU A 245 -20.43 5.17 15.26
N ARG A 246 -20.58 6.48 15.34
CA ARG A 246 -20.55 7.24 16.60
C ARG A 246 -21.75 8.16 16.70
N ALA A 247 -22.39 8.17 17.84
CA ALA A 247 -23.51 9.07 18.12
C ALA A 247 -23.68 9.29 19.63
N GLY A 248 -24.20 10.45 20.01
CA GLY A 248 -24.63 10.75 21.36
C GLY A 248 -23.49 11.06 22.33
N THR A 249 -23.89 11.42 23.55
CA THR A 249 -23.01 11.86 24.64
C THR A 249 -22.83 10.79 25.72
N GLY A 250 -23.43 9.62 25.56
CA GLY A 250 -23.49 8.57 26.57
C GLY A 250 -24.67 8.70 27.55
N ALA A 251 -25.42 9.83 27.53
CA ALA A 251 -26.58 10.01 28.34
C ALA A 251 -27.79 9.25 27.80
N THR A 252 -28.45 8.44 28.62
CA THR A 252 -29.54 7.56 28.21
C THR A 252 -30.86 8.29 27.84
N ASN A 253 -30.99 9.53 28.27
CA ASN A 253 -32.20 10.36 28.12
C ASN A 253 -32.04 11.50 27.09
N VAL A 254 -30.96 11.48 26.28
CA VAL A 254 -30.67 12.50 25.24
C VAL A 254 -30.70 11.90 23.87
N ILE A 255 -31.54 12.44 22.98
CA ILE A 255 -31.48 12.20 21.54
C ILE A 255 -30.29 12.98 20.99
N PRO A 256 -29.34 12.38 20.25
CA PRO A 256 -28.16 13.07 19.74
C PRO A 256 -28.50 14.13 18.69
N GLY A 257 -27.64 15.09 18.49
CA GLY A 257 -27.73 16.08 17.42
C GLY A 257 -27.08 15.68 16.12
N GLU A 258 -26.24 14.64 16.14
CA GLU A 258 -25.48 14.19 14.99
C GLU A 258 -25.13 12.70 15.11
N VAL A 259 -24.95 12.05 13.94
CA VAL A 259 -24.33 10.73 13.79
C VAL A 259 -23.16 10.85 12.82
N GLU A 260 -22.01 10.34 13.25
CA GLU A 260 -20.82 10.15 12.41
C GLU A 260 -20.73 8.70 11.97
N VAL A 261 -20.52 8.47 10.66
CA VAL A 261 -20.32 7.14 10.06
C VAL A 261 -19.05 7.15 9.23
N VAL A 262 -18.08 6.33 9.58
CA VAL A 262 -16.87 6.15 8.79
C VAL A 262 -17.03 4.90 7.93
N PHE A 263 -16.82 5.03 6.63
CA PHE A 263 -16.96 3.94 5.69
C PHE A 263 -15.83 3.93 4.64
N ASN A 264 -15.70 2.80 3.95
CA ASN A 264 -14.72 2.62 2.88
C ASN A 264 -15.29 1.73 1.77
N PHE A 265 -15.01 2.13 0.54
CA PHE A 265 -15.16 1.30 -0.65
C PHE A 265 -13.83 0.63 -0.99
N ARG A 266 -13.90 -0.65 -1.38
CA ARG A 266 -12.88 -1.33 -2.16
C ARG A 266 -13.47 -1.63 -3.51
N TYR A 267 -13.03 -0.91 -4.55
CA TYR A 267 -13.72 -0.90 -5.84
C TYR A 267 -12.88 -1.46 -6.98
N SER A 268 -13.58 -2.04 -7.95
CA SER A 268 -13.04 -2.65 -9.14
C SER A 268 -12.79 -1.59 -10.23
N THR A 269 -12.34 -2.02 -11.40
CA THR A 269 -12.22 -1.18 -12.59
C THR A 269 -13.56 -0.93 -13.30
N GLU A 270 -14.65 -1.56 -12.83
CA GLU A 270 -15.99 -1.43 -13.43
C GLU A 270 -16.71 -0.15 -13.03
N VAL A 271 -16.24 0.53 -11.98
CA VAL A 271 -16.84 1.74 -11.44
C VAL A 271 -15.77 2.75 -11.06
N THR A 272 -16.04 4.03 -11.23
CA THR A 272 -15.14 5.12 -10.85
C THR A 272 -15.44 5.64 -9.45
N HIS A 273 -14.47 6.30 -8.82
CA HIS A 273 -14.69 6.94 -7.52
C HIS A 273 -15.74 8.05 -7.58
N ASP A 274 -15.87 8.79 -8.71
CA ASP A 274 -16.89 9.82 -8.89
C ASP A 274 -18.28 9.21 -9.00
N GLU A 275 -18.43 8.06 -9.66
CA GLU A 275 -19.68 7.32 -9.73
C GLU A 275 -20.09 6.80 -8.35
N LEU A 276 -19.16 6.26 -7.57
CA LEU A 276 -19.41 5.82 -6.20
C LEU A 276 -19.88 6.97 -5.30
N ARG A 277 -19.25 8.15 -5.40
CA ARG A 277 -19.69 9.36 -4.69
C ARG A 277 -21.12 9.73 -5.09
N SER A 278 -21.35 9.89 -6.38
CA SER A 278 -22.66 10.32 -6.89
C SER A 278 -23.80 9.36 -6.50
N ARG A 279 -23.55 8.04 -6.57
CA ARG A 279 -24.55 7.03 -6.17
C ARG A 279 -24.78 7.02 -4.67
N THR A 280 -23.75 7.21 -3.86
CA THR A 280 -23.86 7.33 -2.40
C THR A 280 -24.73 8.53 -2.03
N GLU A 281 -24.40 9.70 -2.58
CA GLU A 281 -25.15 10.94 -2.33
C GLU A 281 -26.62 10.83 -2.79
N ALA A 282 -26.86 10.23 -3.96
CA ALA A 282 -28.22 10.00 -4.45
C ALA A 282 -29.06 9.10 -3.52
N ILE A 283 -28.44 8.08 -2.90
CA ILE A 283 -29.11 7.24 -1.89
C ILE A 283 -29.43 8.06 -0.65
N LEU A 284 -28.51 8.85 -0.13
CA LEU A 284 -28.72 9.69 1.05
C LEU A 284 -29.80 10.75 0.81
N ASP A 285 -29.78 11.41 -0.36
CA ASP A 285 -30.77 12.42 -0.78
C ASP A 285 -32.16 11.82 -0.87
N LYS A 286 -32.29 10.61 -1.42
CA LYS A 286 -33.60 9.88 -1.51
C LYS A 286 -34.20 9.65 -0.14
N HIS A 287 -33.38 9.51 0.91
CA HIS A 287 -33.83 9.37 2.30
C HIS A 287 -34.07 10.71 3.00
N GLY A 288 -33.87 11.85 2.31
CA GLY A 288 -34.12 13.20 2.85
C GLY A 288 -33.22 13.60 4.01
N LEU A 289 -32.01 13.12 4.03
CA LEU A 289 -31.02 13.41 5.09
C LEU A 289 -30.43 14.80 4.91
N GLU A 290 -30.17 15.46 6.03
CA GLU A 290 -29.29 16.62 6.08
C GLU A 290 -27.90 16.11 6.49
N TYR A 291 -26.94 16.13 5.56
CA TYR A 291 -25.65 15.50 5.77
C TYR A 291 -24.50 16.27 5.14
N HIS A 292 -23.29 15.89 5.50
CA HIS A 292 -22.03 16.24 4.85
C HIS A 292 -21.15 15.00 4.79
N ILE A 293 -20.32 14.88 3.75
CA ILE A 293 -19.33 13.79 3.62
C ILE A 293 -17.97 14.39 3.33
N ASP A 294 -17.00 14.04 4.16
CA ASP A 294 -15.58 14.26 3.89
C ASP A 294 -15.03 13.04 3.15
N TRP A 295 -14.78 13.21 1.86
CA TRP A 295 -14.28 12.14 1.01
C TRP A 295 -12.76 12.08 0.98
N THR A 296 -12.21 10.87 1.02
CA THR A 296 -10.77 10.62 0.88
C THR A 296 -10.54 9.55 -0.19
N LEU A 297 -9.96 9.95 -1.33
CA LEU A 297 -9.49 9.01 -2.35
C LEU A 297 -8.10 8.51 -1.95
N ASN A 298 -8.01 7.27 -1.48
CA ASN A 298 -6.75 6.65 -1.10
C ASN A 298 -5.99 6.09 -2.32
N GLY A 299 -6.69 5.70 -3.37
CA GLY A 299 -6.09 5.26 -4.63
C GLY A 299 -7.09 4.74 -5.63
N GLU A 300 -6.73 4.89 -6.90
CA GLU A 300 -7.44 4.29 -8.03
C GLU A 300 -7.09 2.81 -8.16
N PRO A 301 -7.98 1.99 -8.73
CA PRO A 301 -7.62 0.63 -9.09
C PRO A 301 -6.61 0.65 -10.24
N PHE A 302 -5.70 -0.31 -10.25
CA PHE A 302 -4.84 -0.55 -11.40
C PHE A 302 -4.77 -2.04 -11.72
N LEU A 303 -4.45 -2.35 -12.97
CA LEU A 303 -4.32 -3.72 -13.48
C LEU A 303 -3.26 -3.79 -14.57
N THR A 304 -2.33 -4.71 -14.41
CA THR A 304 -1.48 -5.22 -15.47
C THR A 304 -1.99 -6.61 -15.86
N ALA A 305 -3.00 -6.66 -16.73
CA ALA A 305 -3.67 -7.92 -17.08
C ALA A 305 -2.72 -8.90 -17.77
N GLU A 306 -1.95 -8.39 -18.73
CA GLU A 306 -1.00 -9.13 -19.55
C GLU A 306 0.24 -8.28 -19.81
N GLY A 307 1.33 -8.89 -20.25
CA GLY A 307 2.52 -8.16 -20.69
C GLY A 307 3.83 -8.85 -20.35
N GLU A 308 4.90 -8.28 -20.89
CA GLU A 308 6.25 -8.84 -20.78
C GLU A 308 6.70 -8.98 -19.32
N LEU A 309 6.34 -8.01 -18.46
CA LEU A 309 6.69 -8.04 -17.04
C LEU A 309 5.97 -9.19 -16.32
N VAL A 310 4.66 -9.34 -16.55
CA VAL A 310 3.86 -10.40 -15.91
C VAL A 310 4.41 -11.75 -16.27
N GLU A 311 4.67 -11.99 -17.56
CA GLU A 311 5.24 -13.24 -18.06
C GLU A 311 6.66 -13.49 -17.54
N ALA A 312 7.49 -12.44 -17.44
CA ALA A 312 8.83 -12.54 -16.88
C ALA A 312 8.81 -12.88 -15.38
N ALA A 313 7.92 -12.24 -14.62
CA ALA A 313 7.76 -12.51 -13.20
C ALA A 313 7.27 -13.96 -12.96
N ILE A 314 6.26 -14.41 -13.70
CA ILE A 314 5.78 -15.80 -13.64
C ILE A 314 6.91 -16.78 -13.90
N ARG A 315 7.65 -16.62 -15.01
CA ARG A 315 8.78 -17.50 -15.34
C ARG A 315 9.88 -17.46 -14.28
N GLY A 316 10.16 -16.29 -13.71
CA GLY A 316 11.15 -16.12 -12.65
C GLY A 316 10.78 -16.89 -11.39
N VAL A 317 9.55 -16.77 -10.95
CA VAL A 317 9.02 -17.49 -9.78
C VAL A 317 9.00 -19.00 -10.04
N GLU A 318 8.46 -19.44 -11.18
CA GLU A 318 8.38 -20.85 -11.54
C GLU A 318 9.78 -21.51 -11.63
N ALA A 319 10.77 -20.79 -12.14
CA ALA A 319 12.14 -21.27 -12.22
C ALA A 319 12.79 -21.51 -10.84
N VAL A 320 12.36 -20.77 -9.81
CA VAL A 320 12.89 -20.88 -8.44
C VAL A 320 12.08 -21.86 -7.60
N THR A 321 10.75 -21.80 -7.70
CA THR A 321 9.85 -22.59 -6.84
C THR A 321 9.44 -23.92 -7.44
N GLY A 322 9.55 -24.07 -8.76
CA GLY A 322 9.03 -25.21 -9.52
C GLY A 322 7.52 -25.17 -9.76
N GLU A 323 6.84 -24.13 -9.32
CA GLU A 323 5.39 -23.98 -9.44
C GLU A 323 5.00 -22.64 -10.06
N ARG A 324 3.97 -22.65 -10.90
CA ARG A 324 3.43 -21.42 -11.51
C ARG A 324 2.63 -20.65 -10.48
N PRO A 325 2.93 -19.35 -10.26
CA PRO A 325 2.18 -18.50 -9.34
C PRO A 325 0.77 -18.17 -9.88
N GLN A 326 -0.15 -17.88 -8.98
CA GLN A 326 -1.46 -17.31 -9.32
C GLN A 326 -1.35 -15.80 -9.43
N LEU A 327 -2.00 -15.21 -10.44
CA LEU A 327 -2.20 -13.76 -10.51
C LEU A 327 -3.39 -13.38 -9.63
N SER A 328 -3.29 -12.27 -8.91
CA SER A 328 -4.33 -11.83 -7.98
C SER A 328 -4.33 -10.32 -7.80
N THR A 329 -5.52 -9.73 -7.67
CA THR A 329 -5.74 -8.32 -7.33
C THR A 329 -6.24 -8.13 -5.89
N SER A 330 -6.28 -9.22 -5.09
CA SER A 330 -6.78 -9.20 -3.72
C SER A 330 -5.82 -8.50 -2.75
N GLY A 331 -6.33 -8.08 -1.61
CA GLY A 331 -5.56 -7.47 -0.52
C GLY A 331 -5.78 -5.96 -0.39
N GLY A 332 -4.87 -5.32 0.34
CA GLY A 332 -4.82 -3.87 0.54
C GLY A 332 -4.41 -3.13 -0.73
N THR A 333 -4.19 -1.84 -0.62
CA THR A 333 -3.55 -1.06 -1.69
C THR A 333 -2.04 -0.97 -1.44
N SER A 334 -1.28 -0.52 -2.43
CA SER A 334 0.17 -0.32 -2.37
C SER A 334 0.58 0.87 -3.22
N ASP A 335 1.82 1.28 -3.15
CA ASP A 335 2.36 2.37 -3.96
C ASP A 335 2.39 2.08 -5.47
N GLY A 336 2.20 0.82 -5.86
CA GLY A 336 1.97 0.45 -7.25
C GLY A 336 0.83 1.23 -7.93
N ARG A 337 -0.18 1.67 -7.15
CA ARG A 337 -1.29 2.53 -7.62
C ARG A 337 -0.84 3.87 -8.21
N PHE A 338 0.20 4.46 -7.65
CA PHE A 338 0.75 5.73 -8.15
C PHE A 338 1.63 5.49 -9.37
N ILE A 339 2.49 4.47 -9.32
CA ILE A 339 3.43 4.14 -10.38
C ILE A 339 2.70 3.74 -11.67
N ALA A 340 1.62 2.98 -11.56
CA ALA A 340 0.79 2.58 -12.71
C ALA A 340 0.26 3.78 -13.52
N THR A 341 0.08 4.95 -12.88
CA THR A 341 -0.37 6.18 -13.56
C THR A 341 0.65 6.76 -14.55
N LEU A 342 1.90 6.31 -14.52
CA LEU A 342 2.92 6.62 -15.53
C LEU A 342 2.80 5.75 -16.80
N GLY A 343 1.86 4.82 -16.83
CA GLY A 343 1.67 3.87 -17.94
C GLY A 343 2.58 2.64 -17.88
N ALA A 344 3.24 2.42 -16.75
CA ALA A 344 4.09 1.26 -16.52
C ALA A 344 3.26 -0.02 -16.33
N GLN A 345 3.80 -1.16 -16.75
CA GLN A 345 3.38 -2.46 -16.24
C GLN A 345 3.88 -2.59 -14.80
N VAL A 346 2.97 -2.90 -13.87
CA VAL A 346 3.32 -3.02 -12.44
C VAL A 346 2.90 -4.40 -11.94
N VAL A 347 3.81 -5.07 -11.24
CA VAL A 347 3.54 -6.28 -10.47
C VAL A 347 4.11 -6.14 -9.07
N GLU A 348 3.53 -6.86 -8.11
CA GLU A 348 4.04 -6.91 -6.74
C GLU A 348 4.43 -8.35 -6.40
N LEU A 349 5.63 -8.48 -5.84
CA LEU A 349 6.27 -9.77 -5.59
C LEU A 349 7.16 -9.71 -4.35
#